data_2bc7374149560c61ea678ca7e807fffd
#
_entry.id   2bc7374149560c61ea678ca7e807fffd
#
_cell.length_a   1.000
_cell.length_b   1.000
_cell.length_c   1.000
_cell.angle_alpha   90.00
_cell.angle_beta   90.00
_cell.angle_gamma   90.00
#
_symmetry.space_group_name_H-M   'P 1'
#
loop_
_entity.id
_entity.type
_entity.pdbx_description
1 polymer ?
#
loop_
_entity_poly.entity_id
_entity_poly.type
_entity_poly.pdbx_seq_one_letter_code
_entity_poly.pdbx_strand_id
1 'polypeptide(L)'
;MTRRGRGSLVVGLALLVQGCAGLIAGKDSVETPAPASPAARPAPPWGGVQVEKGRPGLVLAAPHGTSDTATDVMGRELAKLTGFGLVVATGYAHLDGDGRRYNVNRPTESVPGVAARIEVETEAARQVYQAYRRHVAEAAQGPLRLYVELHGNGRQESAGRMEIATVGVSREDAWRLKTLLELILDSRVPAEGAVPRFDVWVESQDPIWYTASAAKQSGILAQAPLALHIELPRAARTTHREAYTMVLADFLIQSAALLLPPPR
;
A
#
# COMPACT_ATOMS: atom_id res chain seq x y z
N MET A 1 -58.97 1.96 -14.46
CA MET A 1 -59.00 3.16 -15.32
C MET A 1 -57.75 3.22 -16.13
N THR A 2 -57.89 2.96 -17.38
CA THR A 2 -57.02 2.93 -18.51
C THR A 2 -56.43 4.28 -18.88
N ARG A 3 -55.14 4.36 -19.25
CA ARG A 3 -54.75 5.12 -20.47
C ARG A 3 -53.37 4.72 -20.98
N ARG A 4 -53.42 4.25 -22.21
CA ARG A 4 -52.35 4.02 -23.19
C ARG A 4 -51.88 5.36 -23.80
N GLY A 5 -50.68 5.39 -24.33
CA GLY A 5 -50.15 6.39 -25.25
C GLY A 5 -48.73 5.97 -25.71
N ARG A 6 -48.55 5.30 -26.82
CA ARG A 6 -48.16 5.72 -28.19
C ARG A 6 -46.75 6.36 -28.16
N GLY A 7 -45.66 5.85 -28.67
CA GLY A 7 -45.45 5.27 -30.03
C GLY A 7 -45.04 6.39 -30.98
N SER A 8 -43.73 6.56 -31.26
CA SER A 8 -43.25 7.28 -32.45
C SER A 8 -41.96 6.66 -32.96
N LEU A 9 -42.16 6.05 -34.10
CA LEU A 9 -41.14 5.53 -35.00
C LEU A 9 -40.68 6.72 -35.87
N VAL A 10 -39.37 6.96 -35.95
CA VAL A 10 -38.79 7.87 -36.96
C VAL A 10 -37.88 7.06 -37.87
N VAL A 11 -38.38 6.94 -39.08
CA VAL A 11 -37.67 6.40 -40.26
C VAL A 11 -36.85 7.54 -40.85
N GLY A 12 -35.56 7.37 -40.96
CA GLY A 12 -34.63 8.33 -41.58
C GLY A 12 -33.96 7.74 -42.80
N LEU A 13 -34.23 8.35 -43.89
CA LEU A 13 -33.95 8.18 -45.30
C LEU A 13 -32.45 8.09 -45.64
N ALA A 14 -32.08 7.06 -46.37
CA ALA A 14 -30.76 6.91 -46.99
C ALA A 14 -30.70 7.75 -48.29
N LEU A 15 -29.69 8.61 -48.39
CA LEU A 15 -29.32 9.29 -49.63
C LEU A 15 -27.99 8.70 -50.13
N LEU A 16 -28.10 7.95 -51.25
CA LEU A 16 -26.99 7.55 -52.10
C LEU A 16 -26.61 8.75 -52.97
N VAL A 17 -25.36 9.19 -52.90
CA VAL A 17 -24.75 10.07 -53.90
C VAL A 17 -23.54 9.33 -54.49
N GLN A 18 -23.71 8.89 -55.73
CA GLN A 18 -22.62 8.50 -56.64
C GLN A 18 -21.99 9.77 -57.24
N GLY A 19 -20.69 9.86 -57.20
CA GLY A 19 -19.94 10.96 -57.81
C GLY A 19 -18.50 10.60 -58.11
N CYS A 20 -18.27 10.25 -59.34
CA CYS A 20 -17.11 10.41 -60.25
C CYS A 20 -15.68 10.30 -59.70
N ALA A 21 -14.99 9.39 -60.38
CA ALA A 21 -13.55 9.22 -60.42
C ALA A 21 -12.80 10.50 -60.85
N GLY A 22 -11.76 10.85 -60.10
CA GLY A 22 -10.74 11.80 -60.47
C GLY A 22 -9.37 11.25 -60.04
N LEU A 23 -8.61 10.72 -60.99
CA LEU A 23 -7.18 10.45 -60.84
C LEU A 23 -6.46 11.78 -60.59
N ILE A 24 -5.81 11.92 -59.42
CA ILE A 24 -4.75 12.92 -59.21
C ILE A 24 -3.57 12.21 -58.54
N ALA A 25 -2.45 12.43 -59.22
CA ALA A 25 -1.11 11.92 -58.95
C ALA A 25 -0.60 12.03 -57.50
N GLY A 26 0.34 11.17 -57.19
CA GLY A 26 1.06 11.02 -55.96
C GLY A 26 1.50 12.31 -55.29
N LYS A 27 1.22 12.38 -53.99
CA LYS A 27 2.04 13.13 -53.06
C LYS A 27 2.61 12.10 -52.10
N ASP A 28 3.91 11.96 -52.15
CA ASP A 28 4.68 11.24 -51.15
C ASP A 28 4.31 11.80 -49.77
N SER A 29 3.50 11.04 -49.05
CA SER A 29 3.23 11.31 -47.64
C SER A 29 4.52 11.00 -46.91
N VAL A 30 5.27 12.04 -46.58
CA VAL A 30 6.36 11.94 -45.58
C VAL A 30 5.67 11.54 -44.29
N GLU A 31 5.78 10.25 -43.99
CA GLU A 31 5.34 9.67 -42.72
C GLU A 31 6.20 10.32 -41.62
N THR A 32 5.63 11.30 -40.92
CA THR A 32 6.28 11.89 -39.74
C THR A 32 6.42 10.76 -38.71
N PRO A 33 7.64 10.37 -38.34
CA PRO A 33 7.81 9.31 -37.35
C PRO A 33 7.08 9.72 -36.06
N ALA A 34 6.24 8.81 -35.55
CA ALA A 34 5.59 8.99 -34.26
C ALA A 34 6.67 9.35 -33.22
N PRO A 35 6.42 10.30 -32.31
CA PRO A 35 7.39 10.65 -31.29
C PRO A 35 7.77 9.36 -30.54
N ALA A 36 9.05 9.02 -30.56
CA ALA A 36 9.58 7.88 -29.85
C ALA A 36 9.08 7.94 -28.39
N SER A 37 8.43 6.86 -27.93
CA SER A 37 8.06 6.74 -26.52
C SER A 37 9.30 7.09 -25.69
N PRO A 38 9.18 7.95 -24.68
CA PRO A 38 10.32 8.30 -23.85
C PRO A 38 10.94 7.01 -23.31
N ALA A 39 12.22 6.80 -23.63
CA ALA A 39 12.95 5.63 -23.20
C ALA A 39 12.72 5.43 -21.70
N ALA A 40 12.29 4.22 -21.31
CA ALA A 40 12.04 3.89 -19.92
C ALA A 40 13.28 4.26 -19.10
N ARG A 41 13.12 5.21 -18.18
CA ARG A 41 14.23 5.58 -17.29
C ARG A 41 14.58 4.35 -16.46
N PRO A 42 15.88 4.04 -16.30
CA PRO A 42 16.29 2.94 -15.44
C PRO A 42 15.71 3.16 -14.03
N ALA A 43 15.36 2.05 -13.35
CA ALA A 43 14.94 2.11 -11.96
C ALA A 43 15.99 2.90 -11.14
N PRO A 44 15.57 3.68 -10.13
CA PRO A 44 16.51 4.50 -9.40
C PRO A 44 17.62 3.63 -8.78
N PRO A 45 18.90 3.97 -9.00
CA PRO A 45 20.02 3.15 -8.53
C PRO A 45 20.28 3.28 -7.02
N TRP A 46 19.53 4.15 -6.32
CA TRP A 46 19.77 4.52 -4.95
C TRP A 46 18.84 3.85 -3.92
N GLY A 47 17.83 3.10 -4.35
CA GLY A 47 16.96 2.32 -3.45
C GLY A 47 17.43 0.88 -3.30
N GLY A 48 17.17 0.28 -2.14
CA GLY A 48 17.47 -1.12 -1.87
C GLY A 48 16.33 -1.80 -1.11
N VAL A 49 16.18 -3.11 -1.31
CA VAL A 49 15.22 -3.94 -0.59
C VAL A 49 15.95 -5.08 0.11
N GLN A 50 15.80 -5.14 1.43
CA GLN A 50 16.22 -6.29 2.24
C GLN A 50 15.08 -7.29 2.28
N VAL A 51 15.39 -8.57 2.07
CA VAL A 51 14.44 -9.68 2.12
C VAL A 51 14.96 -10.74 3.07
N GLU A 52 14.10 -11.22 3.97
CA GLU A 52 14.38 -12.37 4.82
C GLU A 52 13.20 -13.34 4.72
N LYS A 53 13.51 -14.64 4.57
CA LYS A 53 12.50 -15.71 4.57
C LYS A 53 12.09 -16.02 6.00
N GLY A 54 10.80 -16.31 6.20
CA GLY A 54 10.28 -16.65 7.51
C GLY A 54 9.21 -17.72 7.42
N ARG A 55 8.19 -17.64 8.26
CA ARG A 55 7.04 -18.57 8.24
C ARG A 55 6.28 -18.45 6.91
N PRO A 56 6.06 -19.53 6.16
CA PRO A 56 5.43 -19.49 4.85
C PRO A 56 4.08 -18.76 4.84
N GLY A 57 3.93 -17.84 3.89
CA GLY A 57 2.72 -17.06 3.68
C GLY A 57 2.53 -15.86 4.62
N LEU A 58 3.43 -15.66 5.61
CA LEU A 58 3.36 -14.54 6.56
C LEU A 58 4.48 -13.55 6.26
N VAL A 59 4.14 -12.33 5.87
CA VAL A 59 5.13 -11.30 5.53
C VAL A 59 4.87 -10.02 6.31
N LEU A 60 5.94 -9.51 6.91
CA LEU A 60 6.02 -8.19 7.51
C LEU A 60 6.86 -7.28 6.63
N ALA A 61 6.39 -6.08 6.38
CA ALA A 61 7.02 -5.13 5.48
C ALA A 61 7.16 -3.73 6.10
N ALA A 62 8.26 -3.05 5.77
CA ALA A 62 8.46 -1.63 6.01
C ALA A 62 8.80 -0.97 4.65
N PRO A 63 7.76 -0.59 3.86
CA PRO A 63 7.95 -0.13 2.48
C PRO A 63 8.58 1.26 2.40
N HIS A 64 8.52 2.04 3.46
CA HIS A 64 9.01 3.41 3.51
C HIS A 64 10.10 3.60 4.58
N GLY A 65 10.98 2.64 4.76
CA GLY A 65 11.98 2.62 5.84
C GLY A 65 12.89 3.85 5.94
N THR A 66 13.03 4.64 4.85
CA THR A 66 13.78 5.90 4.87
C THR A 66 12.93 7.08 5.36
N SER A 67 11.70 7.22 4.84
CA SER A 67 10.83 8.36 5.16
C SER A 67 10.04 8.15 6.47
N ASP A 68 9.66 6.93 6.75
CA ASP A 68 8.93 6.56 7.96
C ASP A 68 9.92 6.15 9.05
N THR A 69 10.57 7.15 9.65
CA THR A 69 11.68 6.98 10.62
C THR A 69 11.53 5.76 11.51
N ALA A 70 12.53 4.89 11.51
CA ALA A 70 12.70 3.70 12.34
C ALA A 70 11.71 2.53 12.08
N THR A 71 10.85 2.61 11.07
CA THR A 71 10.01 1.44 10.70
C THR A 71 10.85 0.29 10.16
N ASP A 72 11.96 0.58 9.49
CA ASP A 72 12.93 -0.40 9.02
C ASP A 72 13.59 -1.17 10.17
N VAL A 73 14.01 -0.47 11.23
CA VAL A 73 14.60 -1.09 12.42
C VAL A 73 13.57 -1.92 13.16
N MET A 74 12.40 -1.36 13.42
CA MET A 74 11.30 -2.05 14.09
C MET A 74 10.84 -3.29 13.29
N GLY A 75 10.77 -3.18 11.96
CA GLY A 75 10.43 -4.31 11.09
C GLY A 75 11.40 -5.49 11.24
N ARG A 76 12.71 -5.22 11.28
CA ARG A 76 13.73 -6.27 11.51
C ARG A 76 13.62 -6.93 12.89
N GLU A 77 13.37 -6.13 13.92
CA GLU A 77 13.17 -6.63 15.28
C GLU A 77 11.92 -7.50 15.37
N LEU A 78 10.81 -7.04 14.80
CA LEU A 78 9.54 -7.77 14.76
C LEU A 78 9.64 -9.08 13.95
N ALA A 79 10.31 -9.07 12.81
CA ALA A 79 10.47 -10.29 12.01
C ALA A 79 11.21 -11.39 12.82
N LYS A 80 12.25 -11.03 13.59
CA LYS A 80 12.95 -11.96 14.48
C LYS A 80 12.05 -12.52 15.58
N LEU A 81 11.19 -11.68 16.18
CA LEU A 81 10.32 -12.07 17.27
C LEU A 81 9.13 -12.92 16.81
N THR A 82 8.58 -12.62 15.63
CA THR A 82 7.38 -13.28 15.10
C THR A 82 7.70 -14.49 14.21
N GLY A 83 8.88 -14.51 13.65
CA GLY A 83 9.28 -15.45 12.61
C GLY A 83 8.61 -15.19 11.26
N PHE A 84 8.00 -14.02 11.04
CA PHE A 84 7.46 -13.65 9.72
C PHE A 84 8.59 -13.39 8.73
N GLY A 85 8.33 -13.63 7.43
CA GLY A 85 9.22 -13.13 6.39
C GLY A 85 9.29 -11.61 6.41
N LEU A 86 10.43 -11.04 6.05
CA LEU A 86 10.67 -9.60 6.12
C LEU A 86 10.93 -9.00 4.74
N VAL A 87 10.34 -7.83 4.48
CA VAL A 87 10.68 -6.98 3.33
C VAL A 87 10.83 -5.54 3.80
N VAL A 88 12.05 -5.00 3.72
CA VAL A 88 12.34 -3.61 4.09
C VAL A 88 12.87 -2.87 2.89
N ALA A 89 12.21 -1.78 2.49
CA ALA A 89 12.66 -0.90 1.42
C ALA A 89 13.23 0.40 1.99
N THR A 90 14.45 0.76 1.56
CA THR A 90 15.14 2.00 1.96
C THR A 90 15.73 2.71 0.75
N GLY A 91 15.97 4.03 0.86
CA GLY A 91 16.56 4.82 -0.21
C GLY A 91 15.62 5.19 -1.36
N TYR A 92 14.32 4.94 -1.25
CA TYR A 92 13.32 5.27 -2.26
C TYR A 92 12.70 6.67 -2.09
N ALA A 93 13.10 7.40 -1.06
CA ALA A 93 12.76 8.80 -0.86
C ALA A 93 14.03 9.64 -0.90
N HIS A 94 14.13 10.55 -1.87
CA HIS A 94 15.25 11.45 -2.02
C HIS A 94 14.96 12.74 -1.25
N LEU A 95 15.20 12.71 0.06
CA LEU A 95 14.80 13.79 0.98
C LEU A 95 15.64 15.08 0.78
N ASP A 96 16.90 14.91 0.36
CA ASP A 96 17.87 16.01 0.21
C ASP A 96 18.09 16.44 -1.26
N GLY A 97 17.30 15.92 -2.19
CA GLY A 97 17.47 16.16 -3.61
C GLY A 97 16.28 16.88 -4.25
N ASP A 98 15.79 16.33 -5.33
CA ASP A 98 14.66 16.84 -6.11
C ASP A 98 13.29 16.59 -5.44
N GLY A 99 13.25 16.03 -4.25
CA GLY A 99 12.02 15.68 -3.52
C GLY A 99 11.28 14.47 -4.10
N ARG A 100 11.89 13.74 -5.04
CA ARG A 100 11.28 12.55 -5.64
C ARG A 100 11.18 11.41 -4.63
N ARG A 101 10.03 10.76 -4.58
CA ARG A 101 9.80 9.59 -3.76
C ARG A 101 9.01 8.53 -4.55
N TYR A 102 9.57 7.34 -4.65
CA TYR A 102 8.84 6.18 -5.17
C TYR A 102 8.05 5.50 -4.06
N ASN A 103 6.79 5.20 -4.33
CA ASN A 103 6.00 4.37 -3.44
C ASN A 103 6.22 2.90 -3.83
N VAL A 104 7.09 2.21 -3.09
CA VAL A 104 7.44 0.83 -3.45
C VAL A 104 6.25 -0.13 -3.33
N ASN A 105 5.30 0.17 -2.45
CA ASN A 105 4.11 -0.65 -2.19
C ASN A 105 2.94 -0.36 -3.15
N ARG A 106 3.07 0.59 -4.09
CA ARG A 106 2.12 0.91 -5.16
C ARG A 106 2.82 1.58 -6.34
N PRO A 107 2.28 1.51 -7.59
CA PRO A 107 2.99 1.94 -8.79
C PRO A 107 2.99 3.47 -9.00
N THR A 108 3.24 4.24 -7.95
CA THR A 108 3.21 5.71 -7.99
C THR A 108 4.46 6.33 -7.41
N GLU A 109 4.74 7.57 -7.82
CA GLU A 109 5.80 8.40 -7.26
C GLU A 109 5.31 9.84 -7.04
N SER A 110 5.97 10.58 -6.15
CA SER A 110 5.89 12.04 -6.13
C SER A 110 6.93 12.60 -7.09
N VAL A 111 6.54 13.61 -7.88
CA VAL A 111 7.43 14.24 -8.88
C VAL A 111 7.64 15.71 -8.56
N PRO A 112 8.81 16.28 -8.87
CA PRO A 112 9.09 17.71 -8.68
C PRO A 112 8.04 18.58 -9.38
N GLY A 113 7.67 19.68 -8.73
CA GLY A 113 6.69 20.64 -9.27
C GLY A 113 5.23 20.23 -9.09
N VAL A 114 4.96 19.04 -8.59
CA VAL A 114 3.62 18.57 -8.23
C VAL A 114 3.47 18.57 -6.72
N ALA A 115 2.30 18.98 -6.21
CA ALA A 115 2.09 18.99 -4.77
C ALA A 115 2.34 17.58 -4.19
N ALA A 116 3.08 17.49 -3.08
CA ALA A 116 3.55 16.22 -2.48
C ALA A 116 2.43 15.20 -2.18
N ARG A 117 1.18 15.66 -2.06
CA ARG A 117 -0.02 14.82 -1.87
C ARG A 117 -0.52 14.18 -3.18
N ILE A 118 -0.03 14.64 -4.34
CA ILE A 118 -0.44 14.13 -5.65
C ILE A 118 0.63 13.14 -6.09
N GLU A 119 0.23 11.90 -6.22
CA GLU A 119 1.09 10.83 -6.69
C GLU A 119 0.79 10.55 -8.17
N VAL A 120 1.82 10.28 -8.91
CA VAL A 120 1.73 10.04 -10.35
C VAL A 120 2.20 8.62 -10.65
N GLU A 121 1.44 7.91 -11.45
CA GLU A 121 1.89 6.63 -11.99
C GLU A 121 2.85 6.87 -13.15
N THR A 122 4.06 6.32 -13.03
CA THR A 122 5.10 6.39 -14.08
C THR A 122 5.64 5.00 -14.38
N GLU A 123 6.32 4.85 -15.52
CA GLU A 123 6.96 3.58 -15.85
C GLU A 123 8.03 3.19 -14.81
N ALA A 124 8.80 4.15 -14.31
CA ALA A 124 9.79 3.92 -13.27
C ALA A 124 9.14 3.46 -11.96
N ALA A 125 8.04 4.09 -11.55
CA ALA A 125 7.29 3.69 -10.36
C ALA A 125 6.67 2.28 -10.51
N ARG A 126 6.17 1.94 -11.70
CA ARG A 126 5.70 0.57 -12.01
C ARG A 126 6.80 -0.47 -11.88
N GLN A 127 7.99 -0.18 -12.42
CA GLN A 127 9.14 -1.09 -12.32
C GLN A 127 9.60 -1.31 -10.88
N VAL A 128 9.68 -0.23 -10.08
CA VAL A 128 9.98 -0.29 -8.64
C VAL A 128 8.96 -1.14 -7.90
N TYR A 129 7.67 -0.89 -8.13
CA TYR A 129 6.59 -1.65 -7.52
C TYR A 129 6.61 -3.14 -7.91
N GLN A 130 6.85 -3.46 -9.18
CA GLN A 130 6.97 -4.84 -9.62
C GLN A 130 8.16 -5.56 -9.01
N ALA A 131 9.30 -4.87 -8.85
CA ALA A 131 10.45 -5.41 -8.13
C ALA A 131 10.09 -5.70 -6.66
N TYR A 132 9.45 -4.77 -5.99
CA TYR A 132 8.99 -4.93 -4.62
C TYR A 132 8.04 -6.12 -4.45
N ARG A 133 7.07 -6.29 -5.37
CA ARG A 133 6.17 -7.46 -5.38
C ARG A 133 6.91 -8.79 -5.44
N ARG A 134 7.98 -8.88 -6.26
CA ARG A 134 8.82 -10.10 -6.32
C ARG A 134 9.49 -10.38 -4.99
N HIS A 135 9.99 -9.36 -4.31
CA HIS A 135 10.58 -9.50 -2.98
C HIS A 135 9.56 -9.95 -1.93
N VAL A 136 8.33 -9.45 -1.97
CA VAL A 136 7.25 -9.93 -1.09
C VAL A 136 6.94 -11.41 -1.37
N ALA A 137 6.87 -11.82 -2.63
CA ALA A 137 6.65 -13.21 -3.00
C ALA A 137 7.82 -14.13 -2.56
N GLU A 138 9.06 -13.63 -2.64
CA GLU A 138 10.25 -14.33 -2.15
C GLU A 138 10.18 -14.53 -0.62
N ALA A 139 9.87 -13.48 0.14
CA ALA A 139 9.71 -13.55 1.60
C ALA A 139 8.58 -14.49 2.02
N ALA A 140 7.49 -14.52 1.25
CA ALA A 140 6.33 -15.37 1.52
C ALA A 140 6.59 -16.86 1.31
N GLN A 141 7.56 -17.27 0.50
CA GLN A 141 7.89 -18.68 0.23
C GLN A 141 6.68 -19.54 -0.21
N GLY A 142 5.71 -18.93 -0.91
CA GLY A 142 4.48 -19.56 -1.35
C GLY A 142 3.32 -18.56 -1.43
N PRO A 143 2.08 -19.04 -1.43
CA PRO A 143 0.93 -18.15 -1.44
C PRO A 143 0.94 -17.21 -0.23
N LEU A 144 0.81 -15.91 -0.48
CA LEU A 144 0.69 -14.90 0.58
C LEU A 144 -0.63 -15.12 1.32
N ARG A 145 -0.58 -15.29 2.63
CA ARG A 145 -1.74 -15.55 3.49
C ARG A 145 -2.09 -14.36 4.36
N LEU A 146 -1.07 -13.72 4.94
CA LEU A 146 -1.18 -12.49 5.72
C LEU A 146 -0.01 -11.57 5.38
N TYR A 147 -0.33 -10.35 5.00
CA TYR A 147 0.63 -9.30 4.72
C TYR A 147 0.45 -8.14 5.69
N VAL A 148 1.52 -7.71 6.33
CA VAL A 148 1.50 -6.61 7.29
C VAL A 148 2.45 -5.52 6.84
N GLU A 149 2.00 -4.27 6.75
CA GLU A 149 2.83 -3.10 6.50
C GLU A 149 2.97 -2.26 7.76
N LEU A 150 4.20 -1.85 8.05
CA LEU A 150 4.51 -0.85 9.08
C LEU A 150 4.77 0.50 8.44
N HIS A 151 4.04 1.49 8.90
CA HIS A 151 4.16 2.87 8.47
C HIS A 151 4.34 3.83 9.64
N GLY A 152 4.72 5.05 9.33
CA GLY A 152 4.83 6.13 10.29
C GLY A 152 3.83 7.22 10.03
N ASN A 153 2.85 7.40 10.92
CA ASN A 153 1.97 8.53 10.81
C ASN A 153 2.72 9.85 11.06
N GLY A 154 2.41 10.86 10.27
CA GLY A 154 2.99 12.20 10.37
C GLY A 154 1.95 13.29 10.63
N ARG A 155 0.67 12.94 10.80
CA ARG A 155 -0.41 13.89 11.07
C ARG A 155 -0.50 14.17 12.56
N GLN A 156 -0.64 15.44 12.91
CA GLN A 156 -0.79 15.84 14.31
C GLN A 156 -2.04 15.24 14.95
N GLU A 157 -3.13 15.12 14.19
CA GLU A 157 -4.41 14.57 14.63
C GLU A 157 -4.34 13.08 14.95
N SER A 158 -3.36 12.37 14.42
CA SER A 158 -3.13 10.93 14.67
C SER A 158 -1.92 10.64 15.54
N ALA A 159 -1.22 11.68 16.06
CA ALA A 159 0.00 11.51 16.84
C ALA A 159 -0.21 10.74 18.15
N GLY A 160 -1.41 10.73 18.69
CA GLY A 160 -1.79 10.04 19.93
C GLY A 160 -2.34 8.62 19.73
N ARG A 161 -2.33 8.07 18.50
CA ARG A 161 -2.99 6.79 18.22
C ARG A 161 -2.28 5.94 17.17
N MET A 162 -2.43 4.65 17.29
CA MET A 162 -2.11 3.66 16.25
C MET A 162 -3.35 3.45 15.39
N GLU A 163 -3.20 3.52 14.08
CA GLU A 163 -4.29 3.26 13.14
C GLU A 163 -4.00 1.98 12.34
N ILE A 164 -5.01 1.13 12.18
CA ILE A 164 -4.90 -0.13 11.44
C ILE A 164 -5.96 -0.15 10.34
N ALA A 165 -5.53 -0.02 9.09
CA ALA A 165 -6.38 -0.31 7.95
C ALA A 165 -6.28 -1.80 7.59
N THR A 166 -7.36 -2.38 7.05
CA THR A 166 -7.47 -3.83 6.86
C THR A 166 -7.93 -4.21 5.44
N VAL A 167 -7.49 -5.39 4.98
CA VAL A 167 -8.00 -6.04 3.77
C VAL A 167 -8.43 -7.45 4.12
N GLY A 168 -9.60 -7.87 3.64
CA GLY A 168 -10.12 -9.21 3.85
C GLY A 168 -10.55 -9.54 5.29
N VAL A 169 -10.48 -8.58 6.19
CA VAL A 169 -10.86 -8.73 7.61
C VAL A 169 -12.33 -8.37 7.78
N SER A 170 -13.09 -9.25 8.40
CA SER A 170 -14.50 -9.00 8.72
C SER A 170 -14.63 -7.92 9.81
N ARG A 171 -15.83 -7.30 9.90
CA ARG A 171 -16.09 -6.31 10.97
C ARG A 171 -15.93 -6.93 12.36
N GLU A 172 -16.30 -8.19 12.53
CA GLU A 172 -16.15 -8.91 13.78
C GLU A 172 -14.68 -9.15 14.11
N ASP A 173 -13.88 -9.60 13.12
CA ASP A 173 -12.45 -9.79 13.33
C ASP A 173 -11.71 -8.48 13.55
N ALA A 174 -12.13 -7.39 12.90
CA ALA A 174 -11.58 -6.04 13.17
C ALA A 174 -11.83 -5.62 14.63
N TRP A 175 -13.02 -5.90 15.17
CA TRP A 175 -13.29 -5.69 16.59
C TRP A 175 -12.42 -6.57 17.49
N ARG A 176 -12.23 -7.85 17.14
CA ARG A 176 -11.33 -8.76 17.87
C ARG A 176 -9.88 -8.29 17.83
N LEU A 177 -9.39 -7.81 16.68
CA LEU A 177 -8.03 -7.24 16.54
C LEU A 177 -7.86 -6.01 17.42
N LYS A 178 -8.84 -5.10 17.43
CA LYS A 178 -8.82 -3.92 18.29
C LYS A 178 -8.72 -4.31 19.76
N THR A 179 -9.65 -5.16 20.23
CA THR A 179 -9.68 -5.64 21.61
C THR A 179 -8.39 -6.35 22.00
N LEU A 180 -7.86 -7.19 21.11
CA LEU A 180 -6.59 -7.89 21.32
C LEU A 180 -5.44 -6.91 21.55
N LEU A 181 -5.29 -5.90 20.68
CA LEU A 181 -4.21 -4.92 20.82
C LEU A 181 -4.37 -4.06 22.08
N GLU A 182 -5.60 -3.67 22.42
CA GLU A 182 -5.90 -2.95 23.66
C GLU A 182 -5.52 -3.77 24.92
N LEU A 183 -5.85 -5.06 24.95
CA LEU A 183 -5.48 -5.97 26.06
C LEU A 183 -3.95 -6.16 26.18
N ILE A 184 -3.26 -6.28 25.03
CA ILE A 184 -1.79 -6.36 25.02
C ILE A 184 -1.18 -5.06 25.55
N LEU A 185 -1.73 -3.90 25.16
CA LEU A 185 -1.30 -2.61 25.67
C LEU A 185 -1.54 -2.52 27.18
N ASP A 186 -2.69 -2.93 27.69
CA ASP A 186 -2.98 -2.95 29.14
C ASP A 186 -1.97 -3.77 29.92
N SER A 187 -1.52 -4.87 29.35
CA SER A 187 -0.55 -5.77 29.98
C SER A 187 0.89 -5.25 29.93
N ARG A 188 1.30 -4.61 28.79
CA ARG A 188 2.70 -4.26 28.54
C ARG A 188 3.04 -2.80 28.73
N VAL A 189 2.05 -1.93 28.63
CA VAL A 189 2.19 -0.47 28.75
C VAL A 189 1.15 0.04 29.77
N PRO A 190 1.40 -0.16 31.06
CA PRO A 190 0.48 0.27 32.09
C PRO A 190 0.30 1.80 32.05
N ALA A 191 -0.92 2.27 32.37
CA ALA A 191 -1.31 3.67 32.25
C ALA A 191 -0.45 4.63 33.09
N GLU A 192 0.08 4.17 34.21
CA GLU A 192 0.94 4.95 35.12
C GLU A 192 2.44 4.85 34.78
N GLY A 193 2.79 4.18 33.66
CA GLY A 193 4.17 3.97 33.24
C GLY A 193 4.81 5.17 32.53
N ALA A 194 6.13 5.14 32.39
CA ALA A 194 6.90 6.13 31.63
C ALA A 194 6.69 6.05 30.09
N VAL A 195 6.10 4.96 29.59
CA VAL A 195 5.80 4.75 28.18
C VAL A 195 4.37 5.26 27.92
N PRO A 196 4.17 6.23 27.03
CA PRO A 196 2.83 6.72 26.72
C PRO A 196 2.00 5.61 26.07
N ARG A 197 0.76 5.48 26.51
CA ARG A 197 -0.22 4.61 25.88
C ARG A 197 -0.90 5.34 24.74
N PHE A 198 -0.88 4.76 23.53
CA PHE A 198 -1.58 5.28 22.39
C PHE A 198 -2.93 4.59 22.21
N ASP A 199 -3.92 5.35 21.73
CA ASP A 199 -5.24 4.81 21.35
C ASP A 199 -5.09 3.82 20.17
N VAL A 200 -5.99 2.86 20.12
CA VAL A 200 -6.06 1.88 19.01
C VAL A 200 -7.30 2.16 18.18
N TRP A 201 -7.07 2.48 16.93
CA TRP A 201 -8.15 2.69 15.95
C TRP A 201 -8.01 1.68 14.82
N VAL A 202 -9.10 0.95 14.54
CA VAL A 202 -9.14 -0.10 13.51
C VAL A 202 -10.25 0.21 12.52
N GLU A 203 -9.93 0.12 11.24
CA GLU A 203 -10.89 0.30 10.15
C GLU A 203 -12.15 -0.54 10.37
N SER A 204 -13.30 -0.04 9.97
CA SER A 204 -14.64 -0.58 10.21
C SER A 204 -15.15 -0.50 11.66
N GLN A 205 -14.29 -0.17 12.62
CA GLN A 205 -14.66 0.14 14.00
C GLN A 205 -14.59 1.65 14.27
N ASP A 206 -13.53 2.29 13.75
CA ASP A 206 -13.19 3.68 14.04
C ASP A 206 -12.98 4.50 12.74
N PRO A 207 -13.16 5.82 12.77
CA PRO A 207 -12.92 6.69 11.62
C PRO A 207 -11.43 7.00 11.45
N ILE A 208 -10.66 6.05 10.92
CA ILE A 208 -9.21 6.20 10.69
C ILE A 208 -8.90 7.21 9.59
N TRP A 209 -7.74 7.87 9.69
CA TRP A 209 -7.22 8.78 8.66
C TRP A 209 -6.46 8.05 7.54
N TYR A 210 -5.69 7.02 7.92
CA TYR A 210 -4.81 6.29 7.01
C TYR A 210 -5.48 5.02 6.50
N THR A 211 -6.46 5.19 5.62
CA THR A 211 -7.25 4.08 5.05
C THR A 211 -6.49 3.24 4.03
N ALA A 212 -5.28 3.63 3.64
CA ALA A 212 -4.45 2.97 2.63
C ALA A 212 -5.15 2.74 1.28
N SER A 213 -6.11 3.60 0.91
CA SER A 213 -7.01 3.39 -0.25
C SER A 213 -6.27 3.13 -1.55
N ALA A 214 -5.21 3.88 -1.86
CA ALA A 214 -4.42 3.69 -3.08
C ALA A 214 -3.70 2.33 -3.09
N ALA A 215 -3.09 1.92 -1.96
CA ALA A 215 -2.42 0.64 -1.85
C ALA A 215 -3.41 -0.55 -1.89
N LYS A 216 -4.64 -0.37 -1.43
CA LYS A 216 -5.73 -1.35 -1.54
C LYS A 216 -6.28 -1.47 -2.96
N GLN A 217 -6.23 -0.40 -3.76
CA GLN A 217 -6.76 -0.41 -5.12
C GLN A 217 -5.74 -0.90 -6.15
N SER A 218 -4.52 -0.41 -6.09
CA SER A 218 -3.49 -0.65 -7.10
C SER A 218 -2.15 -1.11 -6.55
N GLY A 219 -2.03 -1.26 -5.23
CA GLY A 219 -0.78 -1.61 -4.55
C GLY A 219 -0.72 -3.06 -4.07
N ILE A 220 0.25 -3.30 -3.20
CA ILE A 220 0.55 -4.64 -2.68
C ILE A 220 -0.56 -5.17 -1.78
N LEU A 221 -1.30 -4.30 -1.08
CA LEU A 221 -2.42 -4.71 -0.24
C LEU A 221 -3.52 -5.42 -1.04
N ALA A 222 -3.72 -5.03 -2.32
CA ALA A 222 -4.66 -5.70 -3.22
C ALA A 222 -4.25 -7.14 -3.61
N GLN A 223 -3.01 -7.55 -3.33
CA GLN A 223 -2.49 -8.87 -3.69
C GLN A 223 -2.63 -9.89 -2.55
N ALA A 224 -2.94 -9.44 -1.35
CA ALA A 224 -3.07 -10.31 -0.17
C ALA A 224 -4.54 -10.61 0.12
N PRO A 225 -4.91 -11.85 0.45
CA PRO A 225 -6.26 -12.18 0.92
C PRO A 225 -6.57 -11.54 2.27
N LEU A 226 -5.55 -11.38 3.11
CA LEU A 226 -5.61 -10.69 4.40
C LEU A 226 -4.44 -9.72 4.51
N ALA A 227 -4.70 -8.46 4.87
CA ALA A 227 -3.63 -7.51 5.14
C ALA A 227 -3.97 -6.57 6.30
N LEU A 228 -2.92 -6.14 7.00
CA LEU A 228 -2.94 -5.10 8.01
C LEU A 228 -1.96 -4.00 7.61
N HIS A 229 -2.44 -2.77 7.51
CA HIS A 229 -1.62 -1.58 7.29
C HIS A 229 -1.61 -0.77 8.57
N ILE A 230 -0.47 -0.77 9.26
CA ILE A 230 -0.32 -0.25 10.63
C ILE A 230 0.43 1.06 10.58
N GLU A 231 -0.23 2.13 10.97
CA GLU A 231 0.33 3.46 11.12
C GLU A 231 0.68 3.75 12.57
N LEU A 232 1.92 4.04 12.82
CA LEU A 232 2.47 4.19 14.18
C LEU A 232 2.84 5.64 14.47
N PRO A 233 2.52 6.16 15.67
CA PRO A 233 3.05 7.43 16.16
C PRO A 233 4.59 7.43 16.16
N ARG A 234 5.19 8.60 15.93
CA ARG A 234 6.66 8.71 15.92
C ARG A 234 7.28 8.21 17.22
N ALA A 235 6.71 8.55 18.38
CA ALA A 235 7.23 8.13 19.67
C ALA A 235 7.24 6.61 19.86
N ALA A 236 6.23 5.89 19.32
CA ALA A 236 6.19 4.43 19.34
C ALA A 236 7.35 3.81 18.54
N ARG A 237 7.78 4.46 17.45
CA ARG A 237 8.84 3.98 16.56
C ARG A 237 10.25 4.42 16.96
N THR A 238 10.36 5.43 17.82
CA THR A 238 11.65 6.01 18.21
C THR A 238 11.89 5.89 19.70
N THR A 239 11.41 6.83 20.51
CA THR A 239 11.69 6.92 21.96
C THR A 239 11.22 5.69 22.73
N HIS A 240 10.10 5.10 22.34
CA HIS A 240 9.50 3.93 23.02
C HIS A 240 9.51 2.68 22.14
N ARG A 241 10.43 2.62 21.15
CA ARG A 241 10.46 1.55 20.14
C ARG A 241 10.51 0.16 20.75
N GLU A 242 11.35 -0.06 21.76
CA GLU A 242 11.49 -1.37 22.40
C GLU A 242 10.16 -1.87 22.98
N ALA A 243 9.46 -1.04 23.76
CA ALA A 243 8.18 -1.40 24.35
C ALA A 243 7.14 -1.69 23.28
N TYR A 244 7.04 -0.83 22.24
CA TYR A 244 6.06 -1.03 21.16
C TYR A 244 6.43 -2.15 20.20
N THR A 245 7.71 -2.49 20.04
CA THR A 245 8.12 -3.70 19.33
C THR A 245 7.59 -4.95 20.02
N MET A 246 7.66 -5.02 21.35
CA MET A 246 7.13 -6.16 22.10
C MET A 246 5.59 -6.25 22.04
N VAL A 247 4.89 -5.10 22.13
CA VAL A 247 3.44 -5.01 21.95
C VAL A 247 3.05 -5.54 20.56
N LEU A 248 3.70 -5.05 19.52
CA LEU A 248 3.39 -5.45 18.15
C LEU A 248 3.79 -6.89 17.84
N ALA A 249 4.86 -7.41 18.43
CA ALA A 249 5.23 -8.81 18.25
C ALA A 249 4.13 -9.74 18.77
N ASP A 250 3.64 -9.51 19.99
CA ASP A 250 2.52 -10.29 20.54
C ASP A 250 1.24 -10.11 19.70
N PHE A 251 0.94 -8.88 19.31
CA PHE A 251 -0.22 -8.58 18.47
C PHE A 251 -0.15 -9.33 17.14
N LEU A 252 0.96 -9.30 16.43
CA LEU A 252 1.10 -9.94 15.12
C LEU A 252 1.03 -11.47 15.21
N ILE A 253 1.65 -12.08 16.23
CA ILE A 253 1.58 -13.52 16.45
C ILE A 253 0.13 -13.96 16.69
N GLN A 254 -0.57 -13.24 17.57
CA GLN A 254 -1.94 -13.59 17.94
C GLN A 254 -2.94 -13.23 16.82
N SER A 255 -2.71 -12.13 16.08
CA SER A 255 -3.51 -11.78 14.90
C SER A 255 -3.43 -12.85 13.82
N ALA A 256 -2.24 -13.39 13.56
CA ALA A 256 -2.08 -14.49 12.62
C ALA A 256 -2.83 -15.75 13.07
N ALA A 257 -2.84 -16.05 14.35
CA ALA A 257 -3.61 -17.19 14.91
C ALA A 257 -5.12 -16.94 14.84
N LEU A 258 -5.56 -15.70 15.02
CA LEU A 258 -6.96 -15.30 14.97
C LEU A 258 -7.53 -15.36 13.53
N LEU A 259 -6.77 -14.82 12.58
CA LEU A 259 -7.25 -14.59 11.21
C LEU A 259 -7.04 -15.78 10.28
N LEU A 260 -6.08 -16.65 10.58
CA LEU A 260 -5.73 -17.75 9.70
C LEU A 260 -6.27 -19.08 10.24
N PRO A 261 -6.79 -19.97 9.38
CA PRO A 261 -7.15 -21.30 9.80
C PRO A 261 -5.90 -22.04 10.34
N PRO A 262 -6.07 -22.95 11.29
CA PRO A 262 -4.95 -23.76 11.78
C PRO A 262 -4.25 -24.46 10.60
N PRO A 263 -2.92 -24.64 10.66
CA PRO A 263 -2.21 -25.42 9.65
C PRO A 263 -2.82 -26.82 9.55
N ARG A 264 -3.09 -27.24 8.32
CA ARG A 264 -3.57 -28.61 8.03
C ARG A 264 -2.43 -29.60 8.13
#